data_3e3f9a6acb3569a3da9bec7c1bc3e9df
#
_entry.id   3e3f9a6acb3569a3da9bec7c1bc3e9df
#
_cell.length_a   1.000
_cell.length_b   1.000
_cell.length_c   1.000
_cell.angle_alpha   90.00
_cell.angle_beta   90.00
_cell.angle_gamma   90.00
#
_symmetry.space_group_name_H-M   'P 1'
#
loop_
_entity.id
_entity.type
_entity.pdbx_description
1 polymer ?
#
loop_
_entity_poly.entity_id
_entity_poly.type
_entity_poly.pdbx_seq_one_letter_code
_entity_poly.pdbx_strand_id
1 'polypeptide(L)'
;MSLIQRIIADPINTLKTLKTQQIVQVLEEADEAFFNTNKTLLNDDIYDIVKDYLRKKDPKNLYLKKVGAEITINKEKLPYYLGSLDKIKDNEAEIIKWSKKYEGNYVISEKLDGISCLLVYDKGDVKMWTR
;
A
#
# COMPACT_ATOMS: atom_id res chain seq x y z
N MET A 1 -10.45 -25.61 -4.42
CA MET A 1 -10.57 -24.20 -4.06
C MET A 1 -9.18 -23.68 -3.70
N SER A 2 -8.68 -22.67 -4.43
CA SER A 2 -7.34 -22.12 -4.15
C SER A 2 -7.29 -21.41 -2.78
N LEU A 3 -6.10 -21.17 -2.26
CA LEU A 3 -5.94 -20.46 -0.99
C LEU A 3 -6.54 -19.04 -1.06
N ILE A 4 -6.31 -18.34 -2.17
CA ILE A 4 -6.89 -17.01 -2.42
C ILE A 4 -8.42 -17.07 -2.38
N GLN A 5 -9.05 -18.04 -3.05
CA GLN A 5 -10.51 -18.20 -3.03
C GLN A 5 -11.06 -18.47 -1.61
N ARG A 6 -10.33 -19.22 -0.79
CA ARG A 6 -10.70 -19.46 0.62
C ARG A 6 -10.60 -18.18 1.44
N ILE A 7 -9.58 -17.37 1.23
CA ILE A 7 -9.42 -16.07 1.91
C ILE A 7 -10.52 -15.11 1.49
N ILE A 8 -10.90 -15.07 0.22
CA ILE A 8 -11.99 -14.21 -0.26
C ILE A 8 -13.32 -14.63 0.38
N ALA A 9 -13.58 -15.94 0.51
CA ALA A 9 -14.84 -16.45 1.06
C ALA A 9 -14.94 -16.23 2.58
N ASP A 10 -13.86 -16.44 3.32
CA ASP A 10 -13.81 -16.28 4.79
C ASP A 10 -12.38 -15.90 5.22
N PRO A 11 -12.05 -14.60 5.17
CA PRO A 11 -10.69 -14.15 5.43
C PRO A 11 -10.23 -14.44 6.83
N ILE A 12 -11.05 -14.14 7.84
CA ILE A 12 -10.62 -14.20 9.25
C ILE A 12 -10.37 -15.65 9.70
N ASN A 13 -11.28 -16.58 9.39
CA ASN A 13 -11.11 -17.98 9.81
C ASN A 13 -10.02 -18.67 9.00
N THR A 14 -9.90 -18.34 7.70
CA THR A 14 -8.82 -18.89 6.88
C THR A 14 -7.46 -18.42 7.40
N LEU A 15 -7.27 -17.12 7.68
CA LEU A 15 -6.00 -16.57 8.16
C LEU A 15 -5.54 -17.16 9.49
N LYS A 16 -6.48 -17.53 10.38
CA LYS A 16 -6.14 -18.20 11.64
C LYS A 16 -5.45 -19.55 11.44
N THR A 17 -5.72 -20.24 10.34
CA THR A 17 -5.15 -21.56 10.02
C THR A 17 -3.79 -21.46 9.31
N LEU A 18 -3.40 -20.28 8.81
CA LEU A 18 -2.21 -20.12 8.00
C LEU A 18 -0.96 -19.80 8.82
N LYS A 19 0.18 -20.31 8.34
CA LYS A 19 1.51 -19.89 8.81
C LYS A 19 1.85 -18.52 8.24
N THR A 20 2.70 -17.76 8.93
CA THR A 20 3.16 -16.42 8.49
C THR A 20 3.67 -16.42 7.05
N GLN A 21 4.45 -17.43 6.66
CA GLN A 21 4.98 -17.54 5.29
C GLN A 21 3.89 -17.67 4.22
N GLN A 22 2.80 -18.38 4.51
CA GLN A 22 1.68 -18.53 3.58
C GLN A 22 0.91 -17.22 3.42
N ILE A 23 0.78 -16.43 4.50
CA ILE A 23 0.16 -15.11 4.46
C ILE A 23 1.01 -14.16 3.61
N VAL A 24 2.34 -14.17 3.80
CA VAL A 24 3.28 -13.37 2.99
C VAL A 24 3.19 -13.76 1.53
N GLN A 25 3.19 -15.06 1.21
CA GLN A 25 3.08 -15.55 -0.17
C GLN A 25 1.80 -15.05 -0.86
N VAL A 26 0.66 -15.08 -0.17
CA VAL A 26 -0.61 -14.57 -0.73
C VAL A 26 -0.54 -13.07 -1.03
N LEU A 27 0.09 -12.29 -0.16
CA LEU A 27 0.27 -10.86 -0.38
C LEU A 27 1.25 -10.59 -1.53
N GLU A 28 2.34 -11.35 -1.63
CA GLU A 28 3.31 -11.24 -2.73
C GLU A 28 2.68 -11.61 -4.08
N GLU A 29 1.86 -12.67 -4.13
CA GLU A 29 1.11 -13.06 -5.34
C GLU A 29 0.09 -11.99 -5.74
N ALA A 30 -0.59 -11.37 -4.77
CA ALA A 30 -1.53 -10.28 -5.03
C ALA A 30 -0.82 -9.02 -5.55
N ASP A 31 0.30 -8.64 -4.95
CA ASP A 31 1.14 -7.52 -5.39
C ASP A 31 1.66 -7.75 -6.81
N GLU A 32 2.23 -8.93 -7.08
CA GLU A 32 2.76 -9.29 -8.40
C GLU A 32 1.68 -9.22 -9.48
N ALA A 33 0.51 -9.77 -9.20
CA ALA A 33 -0.61 -9.74 -10.14
C ALA A 33 -1.07 -8.29 -10.40
N PHE A 34 -1.18 -7.48 -9.37
CA PHE A 34 -1.64 -6.10 -9.48
C PHE A 34 -0.64 -5.21 -10.24
N PHE A 35 0.65 -5.25 -9.85
CA PHE A 35 1.66 -4.35 -10.41
C PHE A 35 2.18 -4.79 -11.78
N ASN A 36 2.25 -6.08 -12.07
CA ASN A 36 2.87 -6.59 -13.27
C ASN A 36 1.90 -7.20 -14.30
N THR A 37 0.64 -7.47 -13.93
CA THR A 37 -0.34 -8.07 -14.85
C THR A 37 -1.68 -7.34 -14.95
N ASN A 38 -1.88 -6.25 -14.21
CA ASN A 38 -3.16 -5.54 -14.07
C ASN A 38 -4.33 -6.44 -13.61
N LYS A 39 -4.05 -7.52 -12.90
CA LYS A 39 -5.07 -8.42 -12.35
C LYS A 39 -5.21 -8.20 -10.85
N THR A 40 -6.42 -7.97 -10.41
CA THR A 40 -6.73 -7.86 -8.97
C THR A 40 -7.11 -9.24 -8.45
N LEU A 41 -6.23 -9.88 -7.69
CA LEU A 41 -6.49 -11.18 -7.05
C LEU A 41 -7.26 -11.04 -5.75
N LEU A 42 -7.02 -9.96 -5.01
CA LEU A 42 -7.72 -9.58 -3.79
C LEU A 42 -8.23 -8.14 -3.99
N ASN A 43 -9.48 -7.87 -3.62
CA ASN A 43 -9.92 -6.48 -3.54
C ASN A 43 -9.24 -5.76 -2.37
N ASP A 44 -9.30 -4.43 -2.34
CA ASP A 44 -8.57 -3.61 -1.36
C ASP A 44 -8.94 -3.97 0.09
N ASP A 45 -10.23 -4.23 0.36
CA ASP A 45 -10.70 -4.58 1.70
C ASP A 45 -10.07 -5.89 2.19
N ILE A 46 -10.09 -6.94 1.35
CA ILE A 46 -9.51 -8.24 1.68
C ILE A 46 -7.99 -8.15 1.80
N TYR A 47 -7.36 -7.41 0.89
CA TYR A 47 -5.91 -7.18 0.95
C TYR A 47 -5.51 -6.50 2.26
N ASP A 48 -6.22 -5.45 2.67
CA ASP A 48 -5.97 -4.75 3.94
C ASP A 48 -6.20 -5.65 5.16
N ILE A 49 -7.24 -6.50 5.15
CA ILE A 49 -7.48 -7.49 6.21
C ILE A 49 -6.28 -8.46 6.33
N VAL A 50 -5.80 -9.00 5.21
CA VAL A 50 -4.66 -9.95 5.19
C VAL A 50 -3.39 -9.26 5.70
N LYS A 51 -3.13 -8.04 5.25
CA LYS A 51 -1.96 -7.25 5.63
C LYS A 51 -2.00 -6.83 7.11
N ASP A 52 -3.15 -6.43 7.61
CA ASP A 52 -3.33 -6.10 9.03
C ASP A 52 -3.23 -7.34 9.93
N TYR A 53 -3.70 -8.49 9.46
CA TYR A 53 -3.50 -9.75 10.16
C TYR A 53 -2.02 -10.13 10.25
N LEU A 54 -1.26 -9.98 9.15
CA LEU A 54 0.19 -10.18 9.16
C LEU A 54 0.87 -9.22 10.14
N ARG A 55 0.48 -7.94 10.15
CA ARG A 55 1.04 -6.92 11.05
C ARG A 55 0.81 -7.27 12.52
N LYS A 56 -0.35 -7.84 12.86
CA LYS A 56 -0.65 -8.30 14.23
C LYS A 56 0.12 -9.56 14.60
N LYS A 57 0.28 -10.49 13.64
CA LYS A 57 0.91 -11.80 13.87
C LYS A 57 2.44 -11.72 13.89
N ASP A 58 3.02 -10.88 13.03
CA ASP A 58 4.46 -10.69 12.88
C ASP A 58 4.78 -9.23 12.52
N PRO A 59 4.78 -8.31 13.51
CA PRO A 59 4.97 -6.86 13.29
C PRO A 59 6.34 -6.50 12.67
N LYS A 60 7.33 -7.38 12.78
CA LYS A 60 8.69 -7.15 12.26
C LYS A 60 8.93 -7.80 10.90
N ASN A 61 7.90 -8.40 10.30
CA ASN A 61 8.03 -9.07 9.02
C ASN A 61 8.62 -8.14 7.95
N LEU A 62 9.56 -8.66 7.17
CA LEU A 62 10.25 -7.89 6.13
C LEU A 62 9.28 -7.43 5.03
N TYR A 63 8.24 -8.22 4.74
CA TYR A 63 7.21 -7.86 3.77
C TYR A 63 6.53 -6.52 4.12
N LEU A 64 6.28 -6.25 5.41
CA LEU A 64 5.65 -5.01 5.87
C LEU A 64 6.50 -3.76 5.64
N LYS A 65 7.80 -3.93 5.40
CA LYS A 65 8.73 -2.85 5.06
C LYS A 65 8.84 -2.60 3.55
N LYS A 66 8.38 -3.55 2.73
CA LYS A 66 8.33 -3.39 1.28
C LYS A 66 7.13 -2.52 0.90
N VAL A 67 7.27 -1.72 -0.15
CA VAL A 67 6.19 -0.95 -0.76
C VAL A 67 5.84 -1.63 -2.09
N GLY A 68 4.81 -2.50 -2.08
CA GLY A 68 4.35 -3.23 -3.25
C GLY A 68 5.33 -4.26 -3.81
N ALA A 69 4.99 -4.84 -4.96
CA ALA A 69 5.89 -5.72 -5.70
C ALA A 69 6.99 -4.92 -6.41
N GLU A 70 8.08 -5.58 -6.72
CA GLU A 70 9.12 -4.99 -7.57
C GLU A 70 8.57 -4.86 -8.99
N ILE A 71 8.41 -3.63 -9.47
CA ILE A 71 7.96 -3.36 -10.83
C ILE A 71 9.08 -3.78 -11.78
N THR A 72 8.78 -4.71 -12.69
CA THR A 72 9.74 -5.25 -13.66
C THR A 72 9.58 -4.63 -15.04
N ILE A 73 8.45 -3.96 -15.31
CA ILE A 73 8.11 -3.40 -16.62
C ILE A 73 8.20 -1.88 -16.57
N ASN A 74 8.92 -1.28 -17.52
CA ASN A 74 9.04 0.17 -17.71
C ASN A 74 9.47 0.95 -16.45
N LYS A 75 10.35 0.36 -15.64
CA LYS A 75 10.86 1.01 -14.44
C LYS A 75 11.86 2.11 -14.81
N GLU A 76 11.52 3.36 -14.48
CA GLU A 76 12.42 4.50 -14.62
C GLU A 76 12.72 5.13 -13.26
N LYS A 77 13.92 5.69 -13.12
CA LYS A 77 14.25 6.48 -11.94
C LYS A 77 13.58 7.83 -12.02
N LEU A 78 12.74 8.14 -11.03
CA LEU A 78 12.09 9.44 -10.94
C LEU A 78 13.13 10.55 -10.74
N PRO A 79 13.01 11.70 -11.45
CA PRO A 79 13.91 12.85 -11.26
C PRO A 79 13.72 13.51 -9.90
N TYR A 80 12.53 13.39 -9.31
CA TYR A 80 12.19 13.92 -7.98
C TYR A 80 11.50 12.85 -7.14
N TYR A 81 11.65 12.95 -5.82
CA TYR A 81 11.02 12.03 -4.90
C TYR A 81 9.50 12.21 -4.90
N LEU A 82 8.77 11.12 -5.15
CA LEU A 82 7.31 11.06 -5.12
C LEU A 82 6.87 10.13 -3.98
N GLY A 83 6.87 10.67 -2.76
CA GLY A 83 6.51 9.92 -1.55
C GLY A 83 5.02 9.78 -1.32
N SER A 84 4.66 8.88 -0.42
CA SER A 84 3.30 8.79 0.12
C SER A 84 3.11 9.79 1.25
N LEU A 85 1.88 10.27 1.40
CA LEU A 85 1.48 11.02 2.59
C LEU A 85 1.32 10.05 3.77
N ASP A 86 1.73 10.51 4.96
CA ASP A 86 1.49 9.77 6.19
C ASP A 86 -0.01 9.72 6.48
N LYS A 87 -0.48 8.55 6.93
CA LYS A 87 -1.85 8.39 7.41
C LYS A 87 -1.87 8.55 8.93
N ILE A 88 -2.72 9.44 9.41
CA ILE A 88 -3.12 9.46 10.82
C ILE A 88 -4.41 8.65 10.90
N LYS A 89 -4.42 7.62 11.74
CA LYS A 89 -5.64 6.86 11.99
C LYS A 89 -6.63 7.75 12.75
N ASP A 90 -7.92 7.47 12.60
CA ASP A 90 -9.00 8.14 13.32
C ASP A 90 -8.93 7.81 14.83
N ASN A 91 -7.97 8.46 15.48
CA ASN A 91 -7.62 8.29 16.87
C ASN A 91 -7.16 9.65 17.40
N GLU A 92 -7.90 10.18 18.36
CA GLU A 92 -7.64 11.49 18.96
C GLU A 92 -6.21 11.64 19.48
N ALA A 93 -5.66 10.60 20.10
CA ALA A 93 -4.29 10.63 20.62
C ALA A 93 -3.24 10.78 19.50
N GLU A 94 -3.43 10.16 18.34
CA GLU A 94 -2.55 10.32 17.19
C GLU A 94 -2.67 11.71 16.56
N ILE A 95 -3.87 12.27 16.50
CA ILE A 95 -4.11 13.63 16.02
C ILE A 95 -3.41 14.65 16.92
N ILE A 96 -3.56 14.52 18.25
CA ILE A 96 -2.88 15.39 19.23
C ILE A 96 -1.36 15.27 19.10
N LYS A 97 -0.83 14.07 18.96
CA LYS A 97 0.62 13.85 18.76
C LYS A 97 1.11 14.50 17.48
N TRP A 98 0.35 14.39 16.40
CA TRP A 98 0.67 15.01 15.13
C TRP A 98 0.65 16.54 15.20
N SER A 99 -0.40 17.12 15.80
CA SER A 99 -0.53 18.57 15.95
C SER A 99 0.60 19.19 16.79
N LYS A 100 1.08 18.48 17.83
CA LYS A 100 2.25 18.88 18.61
C LYS A 100 3.56 18.81 17.84
N LYS A 101 3.66 17.88 16.86
CA LYS A 101 4.85 17.72 16.02
C LYS A 101 4.94 18.80 14.93
N TYR A 102 3.79 19.25 14.44
CA TYR A 102 3.69 20.20 13.33
C TYR A 102 2.87 21.40 13.78
N GLU A 103 3.51 22.31 14.51
CA GLU A 103 2.87 23.54 14.96
C GLU A 103 2.77 24.56 13.82
N GLY A 104 1.68 25.33 13.79
CA GLY A 104 1.47 26.39 12.81
C GLY A 104 0.08 26.41 12.19
N ASN A 105 -0.05 27.10 11.08
CA ASN A 105 -1.29 27.14 10.31
C ASN A 105 -1.43 25.89 9.43
N TYR A 106 -2.64 25.35 9.38
CA TYR A 106 -2.95 24.17 8.57
C TYR A 106 -3.87 24.54 7.41
N VAL A 107 -3.65 23.88 6.29
CA VAL A 107 -4.60 23.86 5.18
C VAL A 107 -5.22 22.46 5.12
N ILE A 108 -6.54 22.42 5.16
CA ILE A 108 -7.30 21.17 5.04
C ILE A 108 -7.86 21.11 3.64
N SER A 109 -7.63 19.99 2.96
CA SER A 109 -8.16 19.71 1.63
C SER A 109 -8.58 18.25 1.53
N GLU A 110 -9.46 17.95 0.58
CA GLU A 110 -9.76 16.58 0.23
C GLU A 110 -8.53 15.88 -0.33
N LYS A 111 -8.28 14.66 0.11
CA LYS A 111 -7.29 13.78 -0.51
C LYS A 111 -8.00 12.98 -1.59
N LEU A 112 -7.83 13.41 -2.82
CA LEU A 112 -8.40 12.69 -3.97
C LEU A 112 -7.79 11.30 -4.09
N ASP A 113 -8.63 10.33 -4.40
CA ASP A 113 -8.19 8.98 -4.72
C ASP A 113 -7.82 8.89 -6.20
N GLY A 114 -6.69 8.25 -6.49
CA GLY A 114 -6.18 8.15 -7.85
C GLY A 114 -4.71 7.73 -7.92
N ILE A 115 -4.19 7.66 -9.13
CA ILE A 115 -2.80 7.33 -9.40
C ILE A 115 -1.92 8.55 -9.13
N SER A 116 -0.88 8.38 -8.31
CA SER A 116 0.13 9.44 -8.10
C SER A 116 0.89 9.70 -9.40
N CYS A 117 0.91 10.93 -9.83
CA CYS A 117 1.58 11.38 -11.05
C CYS A 117 2.60 12.47 -10.72
N LEU A 118 3.81 12.33 -11.25
CA LEU A 118 4.82 13.37 -11.28
C LEU A 118 4.84 13.98 -12.68
N LEU A 119 4.49 15.26 -12.78
CA LEU A 119 4.56 16.04 -14.00
C LEU A 119 5.74 17.02 -13.87
N VAL A 120 6.68 16.95 -14.81
CA VAL A 120 7.82 17.85 -14.85
C VAL A 120 7.79 18.64 -16.16
N TYR A 121 7.79 19.97 -16.04
CA TYR A 121 7.91 20.88 -17.17
C TYR A 121 9.33 21.48 -17.17
N ASP A 122 10.09 21.24 -18.22
CA ASP A 122 11.43 21.78 -18.39
C ASP A 122 11.64 22.25 -19.84
N LYS A 123 11.97 23.52 -20.01
CA LYS A 123 12.34 24.15 -21.30
C LYS A 123 11.38 23.87 -22.47
N GLY A 124 10.10 23.73 -22.19
CA GLY A 124 9.08 23.45 -23.20
C GLY A 124 8.70 21.96 -23.33
N ASP A 125 9.49 21.09 -22.73
CA ASP A 125 9.18 19.65 -22.67
C ASP A 125 8.37 19.31 -21.42
N VAL A 126 7.39 18.42 -21.59
CA VAL A 126 6.58 17.89 -20.48
C VAL A 126 6.83 16.38 -20.37
N LYS A 127 7.27 15.96 -19.21
CA LYS A 127 7.44 14.52 -18.89
C LYS A 127 6.55 14.12 -17.73
N MET A 128 6.02 12.93 -17.80
CA MET A 128 5.11 12.40 -16.81
C MET A 128 5.54 10.99 -16.36
N TRP A 129 5.49 10.77 -15.06
CA TRP A 129 5.75 9.47 -14.45
C TRP A 129 4.64 9.13 -13.47
N THR A 130 4.32 7.87 -13.35
CA THR A 130 3.52 7.34 -12.24
C THR A 130 4.45 6.79 -11.16
N ARG A 131 3.92 6.74 -9.95
CA ARG A 131 4.66 6.12 -8.83
C ARG A 131 4.56 4.62 -8.89
#